data_41bae0714a8f6fd60ceac0cc6aedc224
#
_entry.id   41bae0714a8f6fd60ceac0cc6aedc224
#
_cell.length_a   1.000
_cell.length_b   1.000
_cell.length_c   1.000
_cell.angle_alpha   90.00
_cell.angle_beta   90.00
_cell.angle_gamma   90.00
#
_symmetry.space_group_name_H-M   'P 1'
#
loop_
_entity.id
_entity.type
_entity.pdbx_description
1 polymer ?
#
loop_
_entity_poly.entity_id
_entity_poly.type
_entity_poly.pdbx_seq_one_letter_code
_entity_poly.pdbx_strand_id
1 'polypeptide(L)'
;RWTIKRDLYDWWLHRIEDEIKVGHRFYGIMTLAIYAKKCGISEDELRQDAFSLLKPYDDMSIEDINRFTKDDVVCALEMFNEDYVTFPRDDIGKLSGLTMPVNKRNWRKQEQHLRLARGQLAILRDMGETKQGRPIGSGTAQEHVYEWRQQHPEGRKADCHRDTGLDPKTIRKWWDCSPPDVCVSPPRR
;
A
#
# COMPACT_ATOMS: atom_id res chain seq x y z
N ARG A 1 -1.12 -1.49 -7.57
CA ARG A 1 -1.72 -2.69 -8.15
C ARG A 1 -1.15 -3.90 -7.41
N TRP A 2 -2.00 -4.68 -6.76
CA TRP A 2 -1.58 -5.88 -6.04
C TRP A 2 -1.05 -6.90 -7.03
N THR A 3 0.15 -7.40 -6.79
CA THR A 3 0.64 -8.56 -7.51
C THR A 3 0.06 -9.79 -6.81
N ILE A 4 -0.81 -10.52 -7.48
CA ILE A 4 -1.37 -11.78 -7.01
C ILE A 4 -0.19 -12.75 -6.90
N LYS A 5 0.07 -13.25 -5.70
CA LYS A 5 1.17 -14.16 -5.43
C LYS A 5 0.62 -15.48 -4.94
N ARG A 6 0.98 -16.55 -5.62
CA ARG A 6 0.72 -17.92 -5.20
C ARG A 6 1.23 -18.21 -3.79
N ASP A 7 2.38 -17.61 -3.42
CA ASP A 7 2.98 -17.74 -2.10
C ASP A 7 2.01 -17.48 -0.93
N LEU A 8 0.99 -16.64 -1.13
CA LEU A 8 -0.03 -16.37 -0.10
C LEU A 8 -0.96 -17.55 0.08
N TYR A 9 -1.34 -18.22 -1.00
CA TYR A 9 -2.18 -19.42 -0.98
C TYR A 9 -1.44 -20.58 -0.33
N ASP A 10 -0.22 -20.87 -0.80
CA ASP A 10 0.62 -21.96 -0.29
C ASP A 10 0.93 -21.75 1.20
N TRP A 11 1.26 -20.52 1.60
CA TRP A 11 1.47 -20.18 3.01
C TRP A 11 0.22 -20.41 3.87
N TRP A 12 -0.97 -20.08 3.35
CA TRP A 12 -2.21 -20.28 4.10
C TRP A 12 -2.58 -21.75 4.19
N LEU A 13 -2.42 -22.50 3.10
CA LEU A 13 -2.66 -23.94 3.07
C LEU A 13 -1.83 -24.64 4.15
N HIS A 14 -0.53 -24.42 4.20
CA HIS A 14 0.33 -25.00 5.24
C HIS A 14 -0.12 -24.61 6.65
N ARG A 15 -0.53 -23.39 6.85
CA ARG A 15 -0.97 -22.94 8.18
C ARG A 15 -2.25 -23.61 8.65
N ILE A 16 -3.23 -23.79 7.78
CA ILE A 16 -4.47 -24.46 8.15
C ILE A 16 -4.28 -25.97 8.30
N GLU A 17 -3.29 -26.55 7.62
CA GLU A 17 -2.90 -27.93 7.80
C GLU A 17 -2.29 -28.18 9.19
N ASP A 18 -1.39 -27.30 9.63
CA ASP A 18 -0.62 -27.48 10.85
C ASP A 18 -1.28 -26.92 12.11
N GLU A 19 -1.94 -25.76 12.00
CA GLU A 19 -2.34 -24.96 13.17
C GLU A 19 -3.85 -24.96 13.45
N ILE A 20 -4.71 -25.45 12.52
CA ILE A 20 -6.15 -25.39 12.68
C ILE A 20 -6.63 -26.23 13.85
N LYS A 21 -7.68 -25.78 14.54
CA LYS A 21 -8.26 -26.47 15.69
C LYS A 21 -9.68 -26.95 15.42
N VAL A 22 -10.11 -27.94 16.18
CA VAL A 22 -11.51 -28.41 16.21
C VAL A 22 -12.44 -27.20 16.42
N GLY A 23 -13.50 -27.11 15.65
CA GLY A 23 -14.42 -25.97 15.64
C GLY A 23 -14.09 -24.87 14.61
N HIS A 24 -12.86 -24.83 14.10
CA HIS A 24 -12.45 -23.88 13.05
C HIS A 24 -12.16 -24.53 11.70
N ARG A 25 -12.26 -25.86 11.57
CA ARG A 25 -11.93 -26.63 10.37
C ARG A 25 -12.68 -26.16 9.13
N PHE A 26 -14.00 -25.97 9.25
CA PHE A 26 -14.84 -25.43 8.19
C PHE A 26 -14.33 -24.07 7.70
N TYR A 27 -14.06 -23.16 8.64
CA TYR A 27 -13.55 -21.84 8.34
C TYR A 27 -12.13 -21.85 7.77
N GLY A 28 -11.33 -22.88 8.10
CA GLY A 28 -10.02 -23.10 7.48
C GLY A 28 -10.15 -23.28 5.98
N ILE A 29 -11.00 -24.21 5.53
CA ILE A 29 -11.23 -24.47 4.10
C ILE A 29 -11.97 -23.30 3.44
N MET A 30 -12.96 -22.71 4.11
CA MET A 30 -13.66 -21.54 3.62
C MET A 30 -12.70 -20.39 3.29
N THR A 31 -11.77 -20.10 4.19
CA THR A 31 -10.78 -19.04 3.97
C THR A 31 -9.71 -19.43 2.95
N LEU A 32 -9.39 -20.72 2.80
CA LEU A 32 -8.54 -21.22 1.72
C LEU A 32 -9.18 -20.95 0.35
N ALA A 33 -10.51 -21.18 0.22
CA ALA A 33 -11.25 -20.88 -1.01
C ALA A 33 -11.20 -19.38 -1.37
N ILE A 34 -11.32 -18.49 -0.38
CA ILE A 34 -11.16 -17.03 -0.57
C ILE A 34 -9.74 -16.71 -1.08
N TYR A 35 -8.70 -17.28 -0.47
CA TYR A 35 -7.32 -17.05 -0.91
C TYR A 35 -7.03 -17.67 -2.28
N ALA A 36 -7.59 -18.84 -2.59
CA ALA A 36 -7.48 -19.45 -3.91
C ALA A 36 -8.01 -18.51 -5.00
N LYS A 37 -9.23 -17.99 -4.82
CA LYS A 37 -9.81 -17.02 -5.76
C LYS A 37 -8.97 -15.75 -5.88
N LYS A 38 -8.51 -15.22 -4.75
CA LYS A 38 -7.65 -14.05 -4.70
C LYS A 38 -6.30 -14.24 -5.40
N CYS A 39 -5.73 -15.43 -5.32
CA CYS A 39 -4.43 -15.77 -5.89
C CYS A 39 -4.51 -16.33 -7.31
N GLY A 40 -5.72 -16.51 -7.85
CA GLY A 40 -5.94 -17.06 -9.20
C GLY A 40 -5.62 -18.56 -9.30
N ILE A 41 -5.76 -19.29 -8.19
CA ILE A 41 -5.67 -20.76 -8.17
C ILE A 41 -6.92 -21.33 -8.85
N SER A 42 -6.76 -22.43 -9.59
CA SER A 42 -7.88 -23.10 -10.24
C SER A 42 -8.80 -23.77 -9.22
N GLU A 43 -10.08 -23.91 -9.58
CA GLU A 43 -11.04 -24.58 -8.72
C GLU A 43 -10.68 -26.06 -8.52
N ASP A 44 -10.12 -26.71 -9.54
CA ASP A 44 -9.71 -28.13 -9.47
C ASP A 44 -8.56 -28.32 -8.47
N GLU A 45 -7.56 -27.47 -8.49
CA GLU A 45 -6.44 -27.48 -7.55
C GLU A 45 -6.92 -27.21 -6.12
N LEU A 46 -7.73 -26.15 -5.93
CA LEU A 46 -8.35 -25.86 -4.64
C LEU A 46 -9.15 -27.06 -4.10
N ARG A 47 -9.95 -27.69 -4.96
CA ARG A 47 -10.75 -28.85 -4.57
C ARG A 47 -9.88 -30.02 -4.14
N GLN A 48 -8.79 -30.28 -4.87
CA GLN A 48 -7.83 -31.31 -4.52
C GLN A 48 -7.21 -31.05 -3.16
N ASP A 49 -6.73 -29.84 -2.92
CA ASP A 49 -6.11 -29.45 -1.65
C ASP A 49 -7.12 -29.52 -0.49
N ALA A 50 -8.34 -28.99 -0.69
CA ALA A 50 -9.37 -29.03 0.34
C ALA A 50 -9.79 -30.46 0.71
N PHE A 51 -9.91 -31.36 -0.26
CA PHE A 51 -10.21 -32.77 0.01
C PHE A 51 -9.04 -33.52 0.64
N SER A 52 -7.80 -33.12 0.42
CA SER A 52 -6.64 -33.70 1.13
C SER A 52 -6.70 -33.45 2.63
N LEU A 53 -7.30 -32.33 3.05
CA LEU A 53 -7.48 -31.96 4.45
C LEU A 53 -8.65 -32.72 5.14
N LEU A 54 -9.53 -33.35 4.37
CA LEU A 54 -10.72 -34.00 4.94
C LEU A 54 -10.35 -35.04 6.00
N LYS A 55 -9.43 -35.95 5.68
CA LYS A 55 -9.03 -37.01 6.61
C LYS A 55 -8.30 -36.48 7.85
N PRO A 56 -7.27 -35.64 7.72
CA PRO A 56 -6.64 -35.01 8.89
C PRO A 56 -7.64 -34.28 9.80
N TYR A 57 -8.59 -33.56 9.20
CA TYR A 57 -9.60 -32.80 9.95
C TYR A 57 -10.63 -33.70 10.64
N ASP A 58 -11.03 -34.82 10.03
CA ASP A 58 -11.92 -35.79 10.66
C ASP A 58 -11.21 -36.52 11.81
N ASP A 59 -9.93 -36.88 11.63
CA ASP A 59 -9.10 -37.54 12.65
C ASP A 59 -8.91 -36.66 13.92
N MET A 60 -9.11 -35.36 13.84
CA MET A 60 -9.14 -34.45 15.02
C MET A 60 -10.42 -34.59 15.83
N SER A 61 -11.45 -35.22 15.32
CA SER A 61 -12.74 -35.40 16.00
C SER A 61 -12.60 -36.41 17.13
N ILE A 62 -12.95 -35.97 18.35
CA ILE A 62 -12.88 -36.83 19.55
C ILE A 62 -14.17 -37.63 19.71
N GLU A 63 -15.28 -37.09 19.22
CA GLU A 63 -16.64 -37.65 19.35
C GLU A 63 -17.32 -37.75 18.00
N ASP A 64 -18.20 -38.76 17.82
CA ASP A 64 -18.97 -38.94 16.59
C ASP A 64 -19.91 -37.75 16.25
N ILE A 65 -20.22 -36.93 17.22
CA ILE A 65 -21.09 -35.75 17.05
C ILE A 65 -20.38 -34.59 16.30
N ASN A 66 -19.04 -34.57 16.31
CA ASN A 66 -18.27 -33.49 15.71
C ASN A 66 -17.38 -33.97 14.55
N ARG A 67 -17.90 -34.90 13.76
CA ARG A 67 -17.24 -35.43 12.55
C ARG A 67 -17.11 -34.32 11.50
N PHE A 68 -16.00 -34.33 10.78
CA PHE A 68 -15.79 -33.47 9.65
C PHE A 68 -16.06 -34.21 8.36
N THR A 69 -17.05 -33.75 7.59
CA THR A 69 -17.62 -34.52 6.48
C THR A 69 -17.26 -33.92 5.11
N LYS A 70 -17.54 -34.69 4.05
CA LYS A 70 -17.41 -34.19 2.67
C LYS A 70 -18.33 -33.03 2.39
N ASP A 71 -19.50 -32.98 3.00
CA ASP A 71 -20.48 -31.92 2.82
C ASP A 71 -19.95 -30.60 3.41
N ASP A 72 -19.23 -30.68 4.53
CA ASP A 72 -18.58 -29.49 5.12
C ASP A 72 -17.54 -28.90 4.17
N VAL A 73 -16.75 -29.77 3.49
CA VAL A 73 -15.76 -29.31 2.49
C VAL A 73 -16.49 -28.66 1.32
N VAL A 74 -17.53 -29.30 0.77
CA VAL A 74 -18.28 -28.76 -0.38
C VAL A 74 -18.90 -27.42 -0.06
N CYS A 75 -19.57 -27.29 1.10
CA CYS A 75 -20.17 -26.03 1.54
C CYS A 75 -19.10 -24.93 1.75
N ALA A 76 -17.94 -25.28 2.30
CA ALA A 76 -16.85 -24.31 2.48
C ALA A 76 -16.29 -23.81 1.15
N LEU A 77 -16.27 -24.64 0.11
CA LEU A 77 -15.80 -24.29 -1.24
C LEU A 77 -16.74 -23.31 -1.98
N GLU A 78 -17.99 -23.13 -1.55
CA GLU A 78 -18.92 -22.14 -2.12
C GLU A 78 -18.37 -20.70 -2.01
N MET A 79 -17.44 -20.46 -1.08
CA MET A 79 -16.75 -19.17 -0.94
C MET A 79 -15.71 -18.91 -2.03
N PHE A 80 -15.51 -19.81 -2.99
CA PHE A 80 -14.69 -19.59 -4.18
C PHE A 80 -15.41 -18.65 -5.16
N ASN A 81 -15.63 -17.42 -4.73
CA ASN A 81 -16.36 -16.40 -5.48
C ASN A 81 -15.61 -15.04 -5.41
N GLU A 82 -15.79 -14.23 -6.46
CA GLU A 82 -15.17 -12.90 -6.57
C GLU A 82 -15.65 -11.93 -5.50
N ASP A 83 -16.88 -12.05 -5.04
CA ASP A 83 -17.46 -11.19 -4.02
C ASP A 83 -16.71 -11.25 -2.68
N TYR A 84 -16.05 -12.37 -2.40
CA TYR A 84 -15.30 -12.59 -1.16
C TYR A 84 -13.80 -12.27 -1.24
N VAL A 85 -13.29 -11.89 -2.40
CA VAL A 85 -11.85 -11.54 -2.57
C VAL A 85 -11.40 -10.39 -1.66
N THR A 86 -12.32 -9.49 -1.31
CA THR A 86 -12.08 -8.35 -0.41
C THR A 86 -12.29 -8.67 1.07
N PHE A 87 -12.53 -9.94 1.43
CA PHE A 87 -12.80 -10.34 2.80
C PHE A 87 -11.69 -9.85 3.75
N PRO A 88 -12.07 -9.19 4.89
CA PRO A 88 -11.10 -8.57 5.77
C PRO A 88 -10.18 -9.59 6.44
N ARG A 89 -8.89 -9.27 6.50
CA ARG A 89 -7.88 -10.11 7.13
C ARG A 89 -8.19 -10.44 8.59
N ASP A 90 -8.68 -9.46 9.35
CA ASP A 90 -8.96 -9.63 10.76
C ASP A 90 -10.14 -10.60 10.99
N ASP A 91 -11.09 -10.63 10.07
CA ASP A 91 -12.21 -11.57 10.12
C ASP A 91 -11.78 -12.98 9.71
N ILE A 92 -10.86 -13.11 8.72
CA ILE A 92 -10.21 -14.40 8.41
C ILE A 92 -9.53 -14.97 9.66
N GLY A 93 -8.76 -14.14 10.38
CA GLY A 93 -8.10 -14.55 11.62
C GLY A 93 -9.07 -14.98 12.72
N LYS A 94 -10.18 -14.25 12.90
CA LYS A 94 -11.21 -14.60 13.88
C LYS A 94 -11.93 -15.92 13.54
N LEU A 95 -12.33 -16.09 12.28
CA LEU A 95 -13.05 -17.27 11.81
C LEU A 95 -12.19 -18.54 11.86
N SER A 96 -10.96 -18.45 11.37
CA SER A 96 -10.01 -19.58 11.40
C SER A 96 -9.42 -19.87 12.78
N GLY A 97 -9.56 -18.94 13.74
CA GLY A 97 -8.90 -19.02 15.04
C GLY A 97 -7.37 -18.85 14.96
N LEU A 98 -6.84 -18.47 13.81
CA LEU A 98 -5.40 -18.33 13.58
C LEU A 98 -4.98 -16.85 13.69
N THR A 99 -3.93 -16.61 14.47
CA THR A 99 -3.37 -15.26 14.62
C THR A 99 -2.70 -14.84 13.33
N MET A 100 -3.21 -13.79 12.70
CA MET A 100 -2.60 -13.24 11.50
C MET A 100 -1.42 -12.34 11.88
N PRO A 101 -0.20 -12.58 11.35
CA PRO A 101 0.93 -11.73 11.63
C PRO A 101 0.65 -10.32 11.16
N VAL A 102 0.79 -9.35 12.05
CA VAL A 102 0.59 -7.94 11.71
C VAL A 102 1.64 -7.56 10.65
N ASN A 103 1.19 -6.88 9.60
CA ASN A 103 2.08 -6.43 8.56
C ASN A 103 3.22 -5.59 9.19
N LYS A 104 4.46 -6.01 9.03
CA LYS A 104 5.64 -5.35 9.62
C LYS A 104 5.89 -3.93 9.10
N ARG A 105 5.02 -3.43 8.22
CA ARG A 105 5.09 -2.05 7.76
C ARG A 105 4.78 -1.12 8.93
N ASN A 106 5.84 -0.49 9.44
CA ASN A 106 5.75 0.68 10.30
C ASN A 106 5.05 0.46 11.66
N TRP A 107 5.57 -0.43 12.50
CA TRP A 107 5.31 -0.45 13.94
C TRP A 107 5.64 0.88 14.63
N ARG A 108 6.32 1.77 13.92
CA ARG A 108 6.71 3.08 14.42
C ARG A 108 5.53 4.02 14.34
N LYS A 109 5.24 4.72 15.43
CA LYS A 109 4.33 5.86 15.42
C LYS A 109 4.79 6.81 14.31
N GLN A 110 3.87 7.47 13.64
CA GLN A 110 4.16 8.37 12.51
C GLN A 110 5.26 9.38 12.82
N GLU A 111 5.28 9.89 14.04
CA GLU A 111 6.32 10.81 14.53
C GLU A 111 7.72 10.17 14.53
N GLN A 112 7.84 8.93 15.01
CA GLN A 112 9.12 8.19 15.02
C GLN A 112 9.58 7.87 13.59
N HIS A 113 8.65 7.53 12.71
CA HIS A 113 8.95 7.29 11.30
C HIS A 113 9.49 8.55 10.62
N LEU A 114 8.81 9.68 10.81
CA LEU A 114 9.25 10.98 10.28
C LEU A 114 10.61 11.41 10.84
N ARG A 115 10.86 11.18 12.13
CA ARG A 115 12.13 11.51 12.77
C ARG A 115 13.29 10.70 12.17
N LEU A 116 13.09 9.41 11.96
CA LEU A 116 14.09 8.53 11.35
C LEU A 116 14.32 8.85 9.87
N ALA A 117 13.25 9.08 9.10
CA ALA A 117 13.36 9.46 7.71
C ALA A 117 14.12 10.79 7.53
N ARG A 118 13.85 11.77 8.41
CA ARG A 118 14.58 13.05 8.43
C ARG A 118 16.06 12.84 8.79
N GLY A 119 16.34 11.96 9.77
CA GLY A 119 17.72 11.62 10.15
C GLY A 119 18.49 10.94 9.02
N GLN A 120 17.88 9.97 8.35
CA GLN A 120 18.48 9.33 7.17
C GLN A 120 18.75 10.34 6.05
N LEU A 121 17.79 11.20 5.74
CA LEU A 121 17.98 12.24 4.73
C LEU A 121 19.09 13.23 5.12
N ALA A 122 19.23 13.56 6.38
CA ALA A 122 20.32 14.41 6.84
C ALA A 122 21.70 13.76 6.62
N ILE A 123 21.83 12.47 6.96
CA ILE A 123 23.07 11.72 6.75
C ILE A 123 23.40 11.62 5.25
N LEU A 124 22.42 11.24 4.42
CA LEU A 124 22.63 11.14 2.96
C LEU A 124 23.02 12.48 2.32
N ARG A 125 22.53 13.59 2.88
CA ARG A 125 22.91 14.94 2.45
C ARG A 125 24.36 15.25 2.82
N ASP A 126 24.75 14.90 4.04
CA ASP A 126 26.10 15.13 4.54
C ASP A 126 27.13 14.30 3.74
N MET A 127 26.73 13.08 3.32
CA MET A 127 27.52 12.22 2.44
C MET A 127 27.50 12.68 0.96
N GLY A 128 26.71 13.69 0.60
CA GLY A 128 26.61 14.19 -0.78
C GLY A 128 25.80 13.27 -1.73
N GLU A 129 25.14 12.24 -1.20
CA GLU A 129 24.40 11.27 -2.00
C GLU A 129 22.99 11.75 -2.41
N THR A 130 22.48 12.82 -1.78
CA THR A 130 21.20 13.42 -2.15
C THR A 130 21.32 14.90 -2.44
N LYS A 131 20.75 15.34 -3.56
CA LYS A 131 20.62 16.78 -3.86
C LYS A 131 19.56 17.39 -2.96
N GLN A 132 19.96 18.44 -2.23
CA GLN A 132 19.00 19.20 -1.40
C GLN A 132 18.09 20.07 -2.25
N GLY A 133 16.80 20.04 -1.92
CA GLY A 133 15.86 21.00 -2.41
C GLY A 133 15.32 20.72 -3.82
N ARG A 134 14.65 21.70 -4.34
CA ARG A 134 14.10 21.70 -5.69
C ARG A 134 15.26 21.66 -6.70
N PRO A 135 15.16 20.86 -7.79
CA PRO A 135 16.22 20.81 -8.80
C PRO A 135 16.66 22.23 -9.24
N ILE A 136 17.97 22.41 -9.43
CA ILE A 136 18.50 23.64 -9.98
C ILE A 136 17.85 23.83 -11.36
N GLY A 137 17.31 25.01 -11.64
CA GLY A 137 16.55 25.31 -12.87
C GLY A 137 15.04 25.13 -12.76
N SER A 138 14.51 24.44 -11.71
CA SER A 138 13.07 24.40 -11.47
C SER A 138 12.53 25.67 -10.80
N GLY A 139 13.36 26.67 -10.60
CA GLY A 139 13.08 27.98 -10.00
C GLY A 139 13.11 29.16 -10.97
N THR A 140 13.09 28.90 -12.26
CA THR A 140 13.19 29.91 -13.34
C THR A 140 12.00 30.88 -13.44
N ALA A 141 10.92 30.63 -12.69
CA ALA A 141 9.75 31.50 -12.73
C ALA A 141 10.07 32.95 -12.32
N GLN A 142 11.05 33.17 -11.43
CA GLN A 142 11.51 34.51 -11.05
C GLN A 142 12.26 35.18 -12.22
N GLU A 143 13.16 34.46 -12.86
CA GLU A 143 13.91 34.90 -14.03
C GLU A 143 12.96 35.25 -15.18
N HIS A 144 12.02 34.35 -15.49
CA HIS A 144 11.04 34.56 -16.56
C HIS A 144 10.16 35.80 -16.31
N VAL A 145 9.72 36.03 -15.05
CA VAL A 145 8.93 37.23 -14.71
C VAL A 145 9.79 38.49 -14.83
N TYR A 146 11.05 38.41 -14.39
CA TYR A 146 11.98 39.52 -14.49
C TYR A 146 12.32 39.89 -15.94
N GLU A 147 12.71 38.90 -16.77
CA GLU A 147 13.01 39.05 -18.19
C GLU A 147 11.80 39.64 -18.95
N TRP A 148 10.61 39.07 -18.69
CA TRP A 148 9.38 39.58 -19.32
C TRP A 148 9.12 41.04 -18.96
N ARG A 149 9.31 41.45 -17.71
CA ARG A 149 9.17 42.85 -17.28
C ARG A 149 10.19 43.81 -17.93
N GLN A 150 11.41 43.34 -18.14
CA GLN A 150 12.44 44.11 -18.85
C GLN A 150 12.04 44.39 -20.30
N GLN A 151 11.42 43.41 -20.94
CA GLN A 151 10.93 43.53 -22.32
C GLN A 151 9.63 44.36 -22.42
N HIS A 152 8.83 44.38 -21.35
CA HIS A 152 7.51 45.02 -21.31
C HIS A 152 7.38 45.94 -20.08
N PRO A 153 8.04 47.10 -20.05
CA PRO A 153 8.05 48.00 -18.89
C PRO A 153 6.66 48.46 -18.43
N GLU A 154 5.76 48.68 -19.40
CA GLU A 154 4.36 49.11 -19.18
C GLU A 154 3.37 47.92 -19.11
N GLY A 155 3.87 46.69 -19.17
CA GLY A 155 3.06 45.49 -19.18
C GLY A 155 2.40 45.21 -17.82
N ARG A 156 1.21 44.63 -17.85
CA ARG A 156 0.44 44.27 -16.65
C ARG A 156 0.69 42.81 -16.25
N LYS A 157 0.45 42.49 -14.98
CA LYS A 157 0.56 41.10 -14.47
C LYS A 157 -0.31 40.09 -15.24
N ALA A 158 -1.45 40.53 -15.76
CA ALA A 158 -2.33 39.70 -16.57
C ALA A 158 -1.76 39.37 -17.96
N ASP A 159 -1.03 40.31 -18.53
CA ASP A 159 -0.37 40.11 -19.83
C ASP A 159 0.82 39.17 -19.68
N CYS A 160 1.61 39.34 -18.61
CA CYS A 160 2.67 38.39 -18.24
C CYS A 160 2.12 36.94 -18.05
N HIS A 161 0.96 36.79 -17.44
CA HIS A 161 0.31 35.47 -17.32
C HIS A 161 -0.03 34.88 -18.68
N ARG A 162 -0.58 35.69 -19.57
CA ARG A 162 -0.99 35.24 -20.92
C ARG A 162 0.21 34.82 -21.76
N ASP A 163 1.29 35.60 -21.70
CA ASP A 163 2.46 35.39 -22.54
C ASP A 163 3.39 34.29 -22.02
N THR A 164 3.56 34.18 -20.70
CA THR A 164 4.48 33.22 -20.08
C THR A 164 3.80 31.91 -19.63
N GLY A 165 2.48 31.90 -19.49
CA GLY A 165 1.75 30.76 -18.93
C GLY A 165 1.97 30.51 -17.43
N LEU A 166 2.70 31.37 -16.74
CA LEU A 166 2.97 31.25 -15.30
C LEU A 166 1.71 31.53 -14.47
N ASP A 167 1.53 30.79 -13.38
CA ASP A 167 0.41 30.97 -12.46
C ASP A 167 0.38 32.42 -11.90
N PRO A 168 -0.80 33.08 -11.82
CA PRO A 168 -0.94 34.45 -11.34
C PRO A 168 -0.38 34.67 -9.93
N LYS A 169 -0.41 33.66 -9.04
CA LYS A 169 0.19 33.75 -7.69
C LYS A 169 1.73 33.81 -7.78
N THR A 170 2.31 33.03 -8.69
CA THR A 170 3.75 33.04 -8.95
C THR A 170 4.21 34.37 -9.50
N ILE A 171 3.48 34.94 -10.45
CA ILE A 171 3.75 36.27 -11.03
C ILE A 171 3.66 37.36 -9.93
N ARG A 172 2.58 37.36 -9.12
CA ARG A 172 2.44 38.32 -7.99
C ARG A 172 3.60 38.21 -7.02
N LYS A 173 4.07 37.02 -6.72
CA LYS A 173 5.19 36.78 -5.79
C LYS A 173 6.49 37.40 -6.29
N TRP A 174 6.77 37.31 -7.58
CA TRP A 174 8.05 37.69 -8.16
C TRP A 174 8.01 39.03 -8.88
N TRP A 175 6.85 39.67 -8.94
CA TRP A 175 6.65 40.92 -9.71
C TRP A 175 7.54 42.08 -9.26
N ASP A 176 7.71 42.25 -7.96
CA ASP A 176 8.45 43.37 -7.37
C ASP A 176 9.84 42.95 -6.86
N CYS A 177 10.28 41.71 -7.22
CA CYS A 177 11.60 41.23 -6.85
C CYS A 177 12.70 41.74 -7.80
N SER A 178 13.84 42.05 -7.21
CA SER A 178 15.09 42.34 -7.90
C SER A 178 15.65 41.10 -8.63
N PRO A 179 16.68 41.22 -9.50
CA PRO A 179 17.29 40.11 -10.21
C PRO A 179 17.64 38.90 -9.32
N PRO A 180 17.66 37.67 -9.84
CA PRO A 180 17.82 36.45 -9.06
C PRO A 180 19.07 36.35 -8.18
N ASP A 181 20.12 37.11 -8.49
CA ASP A 181 21.38 37.09 -7.72
C ASP A 181 21.32 37.84 -6.35
N VAL A 182 20.20 38.46 -6.01
CA VAL A 182 20.08 39.31 -4.81
C VAL A 182 19.02 38.85 -3.81
N CYS A 183 18.21 37.86 -4.14
CA CYS A 183 17.18 37.34 -3.21
C CYS A 183 17.78 36.34 -2.21
N VAL A 184 18.37 36.83 -1.14
CA VAL A 184 18.61 36.04 0.08
C VAL A 184 17.25 35.75 0.71
N SER A 185 16.81 34.49 0.68
CA SER A 185 15.57 34.08 1.36
C SER A 185 15.66 34.39 2.86
N PRO A 186 14.66 35.05 3.45
CA PRO A 186 14.67 35.29 4.90
C PRO A 186 14.60 33.92 5.65
N PRO A 187 15.26 33.81 6.81
CA PRO A 187 15.24 32.60 7.60
C PRO A 187 13.80 32.29 8.04
N ARG A 188 13.36 31.06 7.81
CA ARG A 188 12.08 30.55 8.31
C ARG A 188 12.16 30.45 9.84
N ARG A 189 11.31 31.19 10.52
CA ARG A 189 11.03 31.00 11.95
C ARG A 189 10.26 29.72 12.20
#